data_d99cf9ca0f476014f243111b1d5ee1f8
#
_entry.id   d99cf9ca0f476014f243111b1d5ee1f8
#
_cell.length_a   1.000
_cell.length_b   1.000
_cell.length_c   1.000
_cell.angle_alpha   90.00
_cell.angle_beta   90.00
_cell.angle_gamma   90.00
#
_symmetry.space_group_name_H-M   'P 1'
#
loop_
_entity.id
_entity.type
_entity.pdbx_description
1 polymer ?
#
loop_
_entity_poly.entity_id
_entity_poly.type
_entity_poly.pdbx_seq_one_letter_code
_entity_poly.pdbx_strand_id
1 'polypeptide(L)'
;MTYEEMKSSGSNMEIVPCKRMQCKGAVPRVLNINSYMNVYEFEEQVMKYMCNMRPVMDEFICVDFAGIEDRPVDFIQSLVESYIRYDSVRIKKNYRVEYGKLDKTGKNHIYVLEAPHGVCDYDMAVSVFAMVCIEGKAPSDWHWKEITEEVFAKKEESTEVMHVEGIDWKEAALLKRKMRRVLGAIIGDIVASVYEFNEIKTKDFPLFSEHCCPTDDSMMTLAVASALVECKRDYSKLAAETIKQMQLWGKKYPKAGYGSMFSDWLCSNNPQAYNSFGNGSAMRVSPVVYFAKSLEEVKELSRIVTSVTHNHPEGIKGAEATAVAAYMALHESKKEEIFAVINAEYYPMNFTLDEIRADYEFNETCQETVPQALKAFFEATSFEDAIRNAISIGGDSDTIAAITGAVAGAYYGVPLRIEHKALAYLDEFQESAYYSFVKFLCGDASGSKNYVLGMGDD
;
A
#
# COMPACT_ATOMS: atom_id res chain seq x y z
N MET A 1 32.32 18.88 12.51
CA MET A 1 31.00 18.87 13.18
C MET A 1 30.46 17.47 13.03
N THR A 2 30.09 16.78 14.09
CA THR A 2 29.48 15.45 14.04
C THR A 2 27.99 15.57 13.73
N TYR A 3 27.36 14.46 13.34
CA TYR A 3 25.91 14.41 13.13
C TYR A 3 25.14 14.83 14.39
N GLU A 4 25.58 14.37 15.58
CA GLU A 4 24.96 14.72 16.86
C GLU A 4 25.11 16.22 17.20
N GLU A 5 26.25 16.82 16.88
CA GLU A 5 26.45 18.28 17.04
C GLU A 5 25.51 19.06 16.12
N MET A 6 25.25 18.60 14.91
CA MET A 6 24.30 19.23 14.02
C MET A 6 22.85 19.05 14.51
N LYS A 7 22.48 17.86 14.96
CA LYS A 7 21.14 17.55 15.47
C LYS A 7 20.81 18.32 16.76
N SER A 8 21.78 18.45 17.68
CA SER A 8 21.61 19.16 18.96
C SER A 8 21.52 20.67 18.86
N SER A 9 21.99 21.26 17.76
CA SER A 9 22.08 22.72 17.59
C SER A 9 20.76 23.42 17.22
N GLY A 10 19.64 22.70 17.13
CA GLY A 10 18.38 23.28 16.67
C GLY A 10 17.13 22.71 17.31
N SER A 11 16.84 23.12 18.51
CA SER A 11 15.54 22.87 19.15
C SER A 11 14.48 23.89 18.67
N ASN A 12 13.27 23.47 18.42
CA ASN A 12 12.10 24.29 18.06
C ASN A 12 12.18 24.97 16.68
N MET A 13 12.09 24.18 15.63
CA MET A 13 11.97 24.68 14.27
C MET A 13 10.54 24.53 13.75
N GLU A 14 10.07 25.56 13.05
CA GLU A 14 8.81 25.48 12.33
C GLU A 14 8.94 24.55 11.12
N ILE A 15 7.88 23.84 10.82
CA ILE A 15 7.79 22.97 9.66
C ILE A 15 7.62 23.85 8.42
N VAL A 16 8.66 23.98 7.61
CA VAL A 16 8.62 24.73 6.35
C VAL A 16 9.00 23.79 5.19
N PRO A 17 8.30 23.84 4.04
CA PRO A 17 8.64 23.03 2.87
C PRO A 17 10.10 23.21 2.46
N CYS A 18 10.83 22.11 2.41
CA CYS A 18 12.15 22.16 1.80
C CYS A 18 11.98 22.54 0.32
N LYS A 19 12.22 23.83 0.01
CA LYS A 19 12.07 24.37 -1.37
C LYS A 19 12.80 23.55 -2.42
N ARG A 20 13.81 22.79 -2.02
CA ARG A 20 14.59 21.92 -2.91
C ARG A 20 13.86 20.63 -3.28
N MET A 21 13.00 20.12 -2.42
CA MET A 21 12.11 18.99 -2.72
C MET A 21 11.00 19.39 -3.71
N GLN A 22 10.59 20.64 -3.69
CA GLN A 22 9.54 21.18 -4.57
C GLN A 22 10.05 21.49 -5.98
N CYS A 23 11.35 21.63 -6.20
CA CYS A 23 11.91 22.20 -7.41
C CYS A 23 11.91 21.29 -8.64
N LYS A 24 11.58 19.99 -8.55
CA LYS A 24 11.67 19.07 -9.70
C LYS A 24 10.56 18.04 -9.83
N GLY A 25 9.44 18.17 -9.14
CA GLY A 25 8.33 17.22 -9.25
C GLY A 25 8.63 15.82 -8.72
N ALA A 26 9.84 15.56 -8.22
CA ALA A 26 10.21 14.29 -7.62
C ALA A 26 9.63 14.21 -6.21
N VAL A 27 8.73 13.28 -5.98
CA VAL A 27 8.29 12.93 -4.65
C VAL A 27 9.44 12.18 -3.98
N PRO A 28 9.98 12.66 -2.84
CA PRO A 28 11.02 11.94 -2.14
C PRO A 28 10.46 10.57 -1.75
N ARG A 29 11.19 9.53 -2.11
CA ARG A 29 10.85 8.19 -1.66
C ARG A 29 11.37 8.03 -0.25
N VAL A 30 10.47 7.65 0.65
CA VAL A 30 10.76 7.50 2.06
C VAL A 30 10.97 6.03 2.36
N LEU A 31 12.12 5.72 2.94
CA LEU A 31 12.40 4.39 3.45
C LEU A 31 11.79 4.18 4.82
N ASN A 32 11.25 3.00 5.00
CA ASN A 32 10.62 2.59 6.22
C ASN A 32 11.69 2.16 7.23
N ILE A 33 11.93 2.98 8.24
CA ILE A 33 12.82 2.61 9.33
C ILE A 33 11.97 2.11 10.50
N ASN A 34 12.29 0.93 10.97
CA ASN A 34 11.77 0.38 12.20
C ASN A 34 12.83 0.53 13.28
N SER A 35 12.48 0.92 14.51
CA SER A 35 13.41 1.01 15.64
C SER A 35 14.13 -0.31 15.98
N TYR A 36 13.61 -1.43 15.50
CA TYR A 36 14.21 -2.76 15.64
C TYR A 36 15.08 -3.17 14.45
N MET A 37 15.11 -2.35 13.39
CA MET A 37 15.89 -2.63 12.18
C MET A 37 17.36 -2.33 12.46
N ASN A 38 18.23 -3.30 12.19
CA ASN A 38 19.66 -3.07 12.23
C ASN A 38 20.16 -2.43 10.93
N VAL A 39 21.42 -1.96 10.93
CA VAL A 39 22.01 -1.27 9.77
C VAL A 39 21.98 -2.13 8.51
N TYR A 40 22.24 -3.42 8.61
CA TYR A 40 22.26 -4.33 7.45
C TYR A 40 20.88 -4.53 6.84
N GLU A 41 19.85 -4.68 7.66
CA GLU A 41 18.47 -4.79 7.19
C GLU A 41 18.00 -3.51 6.49
N PHE A 42 18.40 -2.36 7.03
CA PHE A 42 18.10 -1.07 6.43
C PHE A 42 18.86 -0.88 5.11
N GLU A 43 20.15 -1.22 5.09
CA GLU A 43 20.98 -1.20 3.88
C GLU A 43 20.37 -2.08 2.78
N GLU A 44 19.98 -3.31 3.09
CA GLU A 44 19.30 -4.20 2.15
C GLU A 44 18.02 -3.60 1.57
N GLN A 45 17.21 -2.94 2.40
CA GLN A 45 16.01 -2.26 1.93
C GLN A 45 16.34 -1.06 1.03
N VAL A 46 17.34 -0.27 1.37
CA VAL A 46 17.82 0.83 0.52
C VAL A 46 18.29 0.29 -0.83
N MET A 47 19.09 -0.78 -0.82
CA MET A 47 19.60 -1.43 -2.04
C MET A 47 18.46 -1.94 -2.93
N LYS A 48 17.52 -2.70 -2.39
CA LYS A 48 16.34 -3.18 -3.13
C LYS A 48 15.54 -2.02 -3.71
N TYR A 49 15.39 -0.94 -2.97
CA TYR A 49 14.65 0.22 -3.38
C TYR A 49 15.33 0.99 -4.52
N MET A 50 16.65 1.12 -4.47
CA MET A 50 17.43 1.80 -5.51
C MET A 50 17.65 0.93 -6.74
N CYS A 51 17.80 -0.40 -6.61
CA CYS A 51 17.95 -1.31 -7.74
C CYS A 51 16.68 -1.44 -8.59
N ASN A 52 15.51 -1.29 -7.99
CA ASN A 52 14.23 -1.29 -8.70
C ASN A 52 13.90 0.05 -9.37
N MET A 53 14.76 1.05 -9.21
CA MET A 53 14.61 2.34 -9.83
C MET A 53 15.52 2.45 -11.06
N ARG A 54 14.96 2.38 -12.25
CA ARG A 54 15.66 2.87 -13.44
C ARG A 54 15.99 4.35 -13.22
N PRO A 55 17.18 4.80 -13.62
CA PRO A 55 17.67 6.14 -13.31
C PRO A 55 16.95 7.20 -14.13
N VAL A 56 15.76 7.55 -13.75
CA VAL A 56 15.06 8.69 -14.33
C VAL A 56 14.90 9.72 -13.23
N MET A 57 15.65 10.81 -13.36
CA MET A 57 15.63 12.04 -12.56
C MET A 57 16.43 12.07 -11.25
N ASP A 58 16.67 13.28 -10.76
CA ASP A 58 17.32 13.64 -9.49
C ASP A 58 16.47 13.20 -8.27
N GLU A 59 16.12 11.94 -8.21
CA GLU A 59 15.43 11.37 -7.08
C GLU A 59 16.40 11.15 -5.93
N PHE A 60 15.94 11.41 -4.71
CA PHE A 60 16.70 11.15 -3.52
C PHE A 60 15.83 10.42 -2.50
N ILE A 61 16.47 9.57 -1.73
CA ILE A 61 15.88 8.93 -0.58
C ILE A 61 16.00 9.90 0.57
N CYS A 62 14.90 10.13 1.27
CA CYS A 62 14.86 11.02 2.42
C CYS A 62 14.38 10.25 3.65
N VAL A 63 15.09 10.42 4.75
CA VAL A 63 14.71 9.93 6.06
C VAL A 63 14.64 11.11 7.00
N ASP A 64 13.53 11.25 7.69
CA ASP A 64 13.33 12.25 8.71
C ASP A 64 13.62 11.63 10.08
N PHE A 65 14.39 12.32 10.88
CA PHE A 65 14.78 11.88 12.21
C PHE A 65 13.85 12.37 13.33
N ALA A 66 12.96 13.30 13.04
CA ALA A 66 12.04 13.80 14.06
C ALA A 66 11.00 12.73 14.40
N GLY A 67 11.05 12.16 15.58
CA GLY A 67 10.11 11.15 16.07
C GLY A 67 10.57 9.70 15.94
N ILE A 68 11.81 9.45 15.49
CA ILE A 68 12.39 8.09 15.51
C ILE A 68 12.50 7.58 16.96
N GLU A 69 12.73 8.47 17.92
CA GLU A 69 12.92 8.10 19.33
C GLU A 69 11.63 7.58 19.99
N ASP A 70 10.46 8.08 19.55
CA ASP A 70 9.20 7.82 20.24
C ASP A 70 8.24 6.87 19.51
N ARG A 71 8.20 6.83 18.15
CA ARG A 71 7.22 6.04 17.40
C ARG A 71 7.68 5.64 15.98
N PRO A 72 8.37 4.53 15.81
CA PRO A 72 8.90 4.13 14.50
C PRO A 72 7.85 3.82 13.42
N VAL A 73 6.64 3.41 13.81
CA VAL A 73 5.58 3.00 12.88
C VAL A 73 4.80 4.20 12.33
N ASP A 74 4.55 5.21 13.15
CA ASP A 74 3.82 6.43 12.75
C ASP A 74 4.70 7.41 11.97
N PHE A 75 6.00 7.18 11.99
CA PHE A 75 7.00 8.04 11.42
C PHE A 75 6.82 8.28 9.92
N ILE A 76 6.56 7.23 9.17
CA ILE A 76 6.40 7.32 7.71
C ILE A 76 5.06 7.92 7.33
N GLN A 77 4.03 7.65 8.11
CA GLN A 77 2.73 8.25 7.91
C GLN A 77 2.80 9.76 8.11
N SER A 78 3.54 10.20 9.13
CA SER A 78 3.77 11.62 9.39
C SER A 78 4.68 12.29 8.34
N LEU A 79 5.57 11.54 7.68
CA LEU A 79 6.37 12.03 6.56
C LEU A 79 5.56 12.25 5.29
N VAL A 80 4.58 11.40 5.04
CA VAL A 80 3.65 11.56 3.90
C VAL A 80 2.70 12.73 4.14
N GLU A 81 2.35 12.98 5.39
CA GLU A 81 1.42 14.05 5.78
C GLU A 81 2.10 15.42 5.94
N SER A 82 3.36 15.43 6.37
CA SER A 82 4.16 16.65 6.46
C SER A 82 5.32 16.57 5.47
N TYR A 83 5.17 17.19 4.36
CA TYR A 83 6.20 17.38 3.32
C TYR A 83 7.53 17.91 3.82
N ILE A 84 7.67 18.06 5.14
CA ILE A 84 8.56 19.04 5.62
C ILE A 84 8.95 18.69 7.02
N ARG A 85 10.00 18.00 7.06
CA ARG A 85 10.73 18.01 8.29
C ARG A 85 12.10 18.53 8.02
N TYR A 86 12.54 19.34 8.92
CA TYR A 86 13.76 20.10 8.79
C TYR A 86 15.01 19.25 8.99
N ASP A 87 14.89 18.13 9.68
CA ASP A 87 15.98 17.17 9.84
C ASP A 87 15.80 15.99 8.91
N SER A 88 16.58 15.92 7.85
CA SER A 88 16.49 14.82 6.88
C SER A 88 17.86 14.41 6.36
N VAL A 89 18.06 13.12 6.19
CA VAL A 89 19.21 12.55 5.48
C VAL A 89 18.77 11.92 4.17
N ARG A 90 19.56 12.08 3.13
CA ARG A 90 19.20 11.65 1.78
C ARG A 90 20.43 11.24 0.99
N ILE A 91 20.26 10.27 0.11
CA ILE A 91 21.20 9.94 -0.95
C ILE A 91 20.73 10.58 -2.25
N LYS A 92 21.62 11.25 -2.95
CA LYS A 92 21.38 11.76 -4.29
C LYS A 92 21.92 10.83 -5.37
N LYS A 93 21.45 11.00 -6.60
CA LYS A 93 21.89 10.27 -7.78
C LYS A 93 23.41 10.27 -7.99
N ASN A 94 24.12 11.27 -7.50
CA ASN A 94 25.59 11.36 -7.52
C ASN A 94 26.25 10.67 -6.31
N TYR A 95 25.50 9.82 -5.61
CA TYR A 95 25.96 9.06 -4.44
C TYR A 95 26.46 9.96 -3.27
N ARG A 96 25.82 11.10 -3.11
CA ARG A 96 26.11 12.02 -2.00
C ARG A 96 25.13 11.82 -0.87
N VAL A 97 25.61 11.55 0.32
CA VAL A 97 24.81 11.60 1.54
C VAL A 97 24.70 13.05 2.00
N GLU A 98 23.51 13.60 1.98
CA GLU A 98 23.22 14.97 2.41
C GLU A 98 22.31 14.97 3.64
N TYR A 99 22.56 15.90 4.55
CA TYR A 99 21.72 16.22 5.68
C TYR A 99 21.15 17.63 5.52
N GLY A 100 19.83 17.73 5.52
CA GLY A 100 19.11 19.00 5.43
C GLY A 100 18.50 19.38 6.77
N LYS A 101 18.64 20.65 7.14
CA LYS A 101 18.15 21.20 8.39
C LYS A 101 17.62 22.62 8.22
N LEU A 102 16.46 22.91 8.80
CA LEU A 102 15.95 24.27 8.95
C LEU A 102 16.37 24.87 10.29
N ASP A 103 16.85 26.09 10.29
CA ASP A 103 17.12 26.83 11.51
C ASP A 103 15.85 27.52 12.05
N LYS A 104 15.98 28.17 13.23
CA LYS A 104 14.87 28.87 13.87
C LYS A 104 14.32 30.08 13.08
N THR A 105 15.02 30.50 12.04
CA THR A 105 14.59 31.59 11.15
C THR A 105 13.89 31.03 9.88
N GLY A 106 13.77 29.72 9.75
CA GLY A 106 13.26 29.05 8.56
C GLY A 106 14.28 28.97 7.40
N LYS A 107 15.56 29.27 7.67
CA LYS A 107 16.63 29.11 6.69
C LYS A 107 17.04 27.64 6.61
N ASN A 108 17.10 27.14 5.39
CA ASN A 108 17.51 25.75 5.13
C ASN A 108 19.04 25.66 5.06
N HIS A 109 19.63 24.84 5.90
CA HIS A 109 21.04 24.48 5.90
C HIS A 109 21.21 23.09 5.30
N ILE A 110 22.17 22.95 4.41
CA ILE A 110 22.44 21.69 3.71
C ILE A 110 23.90 21.33 3.95
N TYR A 111 24.08 20.13 4.48
CA TYR A 111 25.38 19.53 4.75
C TYR A 111 25.59 18.33 3.83
N VAL A 112 26.82 18.09 3.43
CA VAL A 112 27.24 16.87 2.74
C VAL A 112 28.22 16.12 3.61
N LEU A 113 28.10 14.80 3.61
CA LEU A 113 29.08 13.94 4.26
C LEU A 113 30.22 13.68 3.27
N GLU A 114 31.42 14.19 3.58
CA GLU A 114 32.60 14.03 2.76
C GLU A 114 33.39 12.78 3.17
N ALA A 115 33.65 11.89 2.20
CA ALA A 115 34.52 10.74 2.37
C ALA A 115 36.00 11.19 2.50
N PRO A 116 36.85 10.43 3.18
CA PRO A 116 38.25 10.80 3.44
C PRO A 116 39.08 11.12 2.18
N HIS A 117 38.72 10.55 1.05
CA HIS A 117 39.41 10.75 -0.22
C HIS A 117 38.53 11.43 -1.28
N GLY A 118 37.40 11.98 -0.90
CA GLY A 118 36.48 12.68 -1.81
C GLY A 118 35.72 11.78 -2.79
N VAL A 119 35.87 10.45 -2.69
CA VAL A 119 35.20 9.48 -3.57
C VAL A 119 34.20 8.67 -2.76
N CYS A 120 32.96 8.70 -3.19
CA CYS A 120 31.88 7.90 -2.64
C CYS A 120 31.18 7.19 -3.78
N ASP A 121 31.26 5.86 -3.83
CA ASP A 121 30.48 5.03 -4.75
C ASP A 121 29.10 4.74 -4.17
N TYR A 122 28.32 3.99 -4.93
CA TYR A 122 26.95 3.64 -4.59
C TYR A 122 26.84 2.84 -3.29
N ASP A 123 27.62 1.76 -3.17
CA ASP A 123 27.52 0.85 -2.02
C ASP A 123 27.98 1.55 -0.73
N MET A 124 29.02 2.36 -0.83
CA MET A 124 29.52 3.18 0.26
C MET A 124 28.47 4.22 0.69
N ALA A 125 27.78 4.89 -0.27
CA ALA A 125 26.74 5.84 0.05
C ALA A 125 25.56 5.19 0.78
N VAL A 126 25.17 3.97 0.39
CA VAL A 126 24.09 3.21 1.03
C VAL A 126 24.48 2.81 2.45
N SER A 127 25.68 2.26 2.65
CA SER A 127 26.16 1.82 3.97
C SER A 127 26.26 3.01 4.93
N VAL A 128 26.84 4.12 4.49
CA VAL A 128 26.95 5.32 5.31
C VAL A 128 25.58 5.96 5.59
N PHE A 129 24.71 6.00 4.60
CA PHE A 129 23.33 6.45 4.80
C PHE A 129 22.60 5.61 5.85
N ALA A 130 22.74 4.28 5.79
CA ALA A 130 22.17 3.38 6.78
C ALA A 130 22.73 3.63 8.19
N MET A 131 24.03 3.79 8.34
CA MET A 131 24.65 4.12 9.62
C MET A 131 24.13 5.44 10.19
N VAL A 132 24.05 6.48 9.37
CA VAL A 132 23.55 7.79 9.82
C VAL A 132 22.09 7.71 10.23
N CYS A 133 21.25 6.98 9.48
CA CYS A 133 19.82 6.85 9.76
C CYS A 133 19.51 6.01 11.01
N ILE A 134 20.25 4.93 11.22
CA ILE A 134 19.96 3.95 12.29
C ILE A 134 20.75 4.29 13.57
N GLU A 135 22.04 4.60 13.43
CA GLU A 135 22.92 4.79 14.59
C GLU A 135 23.13 6.26 14.95
N GLY A 136 22.67 7.19 14.11
CA GLY A 136 22.94 8.62 14.30
C GLY A 136 24.40 9.00 14.14
N LYS A 137 25.21 8.16 13.50
CA LYS A 137 26.67 8.31 13.38
C LYS A 137 27.10 8.27 11.91
N ALA A 138 28.14 9.01 11.60
CA ALA A 138 28.93 8.83 10.39
C ALA A 138 30.22 8.06 10.72
N PRO A 139 30.88 7.41 9.75
CA PRO A 139 32.23 6.88 9.97
C PRO A 139 33.16 7.95 10.54
N SER A 140 34.09 7.56 11.43
CA SER A 140 34.89 8.49 12.21
C SER A 140 35.85 9.38 11.40
N ASP A 141 36.15 8.95 10.19
CA ASP A 141 37.02 9.63 9.22
C ASP A 141 36.24 10.45 8.18
N TRP A 142 34.93 10.47 8.28
CA TRP A 142 34.04 11.26 7.43
C TRP A 142 33.59 12.53 8.16
N HIS A 143 33.43 13.64 7.41
CA HIS A 143 33.10 14.93 7.98
C HIS A 143 31.90 15.58 7.28
N TRP A 144 31.00 16.16 8.07
CA TRP A 144 29.92 16.98 7.55
C TRP A 144 30.45 18.36 7.15
N LYS A 145 30.25 18.72 5.89
CA LYS A 145 30.55 20.05 5.35
C LYS A 145 29.26 20.73 4.96
N GLU A 146 29.10 21.97 5.40
CA GLU A 146 27.96 22.79 4.97
C GLU A 146 28.20 23.26 3.52
N ILE A 147 27.16 23.05 2.68
CA ILE A 147 27.15 23.41 1.24
C ILE A 147 25.98 24.32 0.89
N THR A 148 25.37 24.96 1.88
CA THR A 148 24.16 25.78 1.72
C THR A 148 24.32 26.82 0.62
N GLU A 149 25.41 27.60 0.64
CA GLU A 149 25.67 28.66 -0.34
C GLU A 149 26.00 28.12 -1.72
N GLU A 150 26.80 27.05 -1.82
CA GLU A 150 27.14 26.41 -3.11
C GLU A 150 25.90 25.88 -3.85
N VAL A 151 24.92 25.46 -3.07
CA VAL A 151 23.67 24.94 -3.60
C VAL A 151 22.74 26.04 -4.10
N PHE A 152 22.72 27.17 -3.42
CA PHE A 152 21.89 28.32 -3.81
C PHE A 152 22.53 29.14 -4.93
N ALA A 153 23.86 29.28 -4.97
CA ALA A 153 24.57 29.96 -6.04
C ALA A 153 24.37 29.28 -7.41
N LYS A 154 24.43 27.95 -7.46
CA LYS A 154 24.16 27.19 -8.71
C LYS A 154 22.71 27.32 -9.21
N LYS A 155 21.82 27.87 -8.40
CA LYS A 155 20.40 28.05 -8.77
C LYS A 155 20.15 29.34 -9.54
N GLU A 156 21.03 30.34 -9.41
CA GLU A 156 20.94 31.60 -10.15
C GLU A 156 21.39 31.46 -11.60
N GLU A 157 22.24 30.46 -11.90
CA GLU A 157 22.71 30.19 -13.26
C GLU A 157 21.79 29.29 -14.11
N SER A 158 20.84 28.63 -13.51
CA SER A 158 19.87 27.73 -14.21
C SER A 158 18.44 28.24 -14.07
N THR A 159 18.14 29.37 -14.68
CA THR A 159 16.79 29.93 -14.79
C THR A 159 16.00 29.27 -15.93
N GLU A 160 15.72 28.00 -15.85
CA GLU A 160 14.51 27.42 -16.40
C GLU A 160 13.78 26.66 -15.31
N VAL A 161 13.07 27.44 -14.51
CA VAL A 161 12.10 26.88 -13.55
C VAL A 161 10.88 26.54 -14.36
N MET A 162 10.68 25.27 -14.69
CA MET A 162 9.34 24.80 -15.03
C MET A 162 8.47 24.95 -13.78
N HIS A 163 7.76 26.06 -13.70
CA HIS A 163 6.63 26.19 -12.79
C HIS A 163 5.57 25.18 -13.23
N VAL A 164 5.46 24.08 -12.56
CA VAL A 164 4.27 23.25 -12.63
C VAL A 164 3.24 23.90 -11.71
N GLU A 165 2.53 24.88 -12.27
CA GLU A 165 1.37 25.48 -11.64
C GLU A 165 0.28 24.40 -11.54
N GLY A 166 -0.31 24.25 -10.34
CA GLY A 166 -1.58 23.55 -10.16
C GLY A 166 -1.56 22.20 -9.48
N ILE A 167 -0.46 21.72 -8.91
CA ILE A 167 -0.50 20.50 -8.08
C ILE A 167 -0.81 20.88 -6.63
N ASP A 168 -2.03 20.57 -6.19
CA ASP A 168 -2.32 20.51 -4.76
C ASP A 168 -1.66 19.24 -4.19
N TRP A 169 -0.55 19.45 -3.49
CA TRP A 169 0.23 18.37 -2.89
C TRP A 169 -0.52 17.62 -1.78
N LYS A 170 -1.49 18.28 -1.15
CA LYS A 170 -2.38 17.62 -0.18
C LYS A 170 -3.30 16.65 -0.91
N GLU A 171 -3.80 17.04 -2.06
CA GLU A 171 -4.62 16.19 -2.93
C GLU A 171 -3.79 15.01 -3.47
N ALA A 172 -2.55 15.26 -3.92
CA ALA A 172 -1.65 14.21 -4.38
C ALA A 172 -1.25 13.22 -3.27
N ALA A 173 -0.99 13.70 -2.05
CA ALA A 173 -0.73 12.85 -0.90
C ALA A 173 -1.96 12.05 -0.47
N LEU A 174 -3.13 12.68 -0.46
CA LEU A 174 -4.40 12.02 -0.18
C LEU A 174 -4.70 10.95 -1.23
N LEU A 175 -4.44 11.24 -2.50
CA LEU A 175 -4.60 10.31 -3.60
C LEU A 175 -3.68 9.10 -3.44
N LYS A 176 -2.38 9.31 -3.17
CA LYS A 176 -1.43 8.22 -2.87
C LYS A 176 -1.86 7.38 -1.66
N ARG A 177 -2.38 8.01 -0.61
CA ARG A 177 -2.93 7.30 0.53
C ARG A 177 -4.15 6.44 0.15
N LYS A 178 -5.03 6.97 -0.70
CA LYS A 178 -6.17 6.20 -1.24
C LYS A 178 -5.72 5.01 -2.09
N MET A 179 -4.67 5.19 -2.89
CA MET A 179 -4.13 4.16 -3.78
C MET A 179 -3.63 2.92 -3.04
N ARG A 180 -2.89 3.09 -1.94
CA ARG A 180 -2.39 1.97 -1.12
C ARG A 180 -3.50 1.14 -0.50
N ARG A 181 -4.66 1.73 -0.28
CA ARG A 181 -5.81 1.05 0.31
C ARG A 181 -6.32 -0.10 -0.57
N VAL A 182 -6.10 -0.03 -1.88
CA VAL A 182 -6.48 -1.07 -2.85
C VAL A 182 -5.77 -2.39 -2.60
N LEU A 183 -4.52 -2.37 -2.14
CA LEU A 183 -3.73 -3.58 -1.86
C LEU A 183 -4.20 -4.38 -0.66
N GLY A 184 -5.11 -3.85 0.14
CA GLY A 184 -5.48 -4.49 1.40
C GLY A 184 -5.95 -5.95 1.24
N ALA A 185 -6.77 -6.24 0.24
CA ALA A 185 -7.23 -7.60 -0.06
C ALA A 185 -6.07 -8.52 -0.48
N ILE A 186 -5.25 -8.05 -1.43
CA ILE A 186 -4.09 -8.81 -1.95
C ILE A 186 -3.08 -9.11 -0.82
N ILE A 187 -2.86 -8.16 0.09
CA ILE A 187 -1.98 -8.37 1.24
C ILE A 187 -2.56 -9.41 2.20
N GLY A 188 -3.87 -9.36 2.45
CA GLY A 188 -4.54 -10.34 3.27
C GLY A 188 -4.34 -11.75 2.75
N ASP A 189 -4.62 -11.95 1.47
CA ASP A 189 -4.40 -13.20 0.74
C ASP A 189 -2.93 -13.68 0.84
N ILE A 190 -1.97 -12.87 0.39
CA ILE A 190 -0.54 -13.24 0.40
C ILE A 190 -0.07 -13.68 1.79
N VAL A 191 -0.40 -12.89 2.83
CA VAL A 191 0.03 -13.19 4.21
C VAL A 191 -0.60 -14.48 4.71
N ALA A 192 -1.86 -14.71 4.37
CA ALA A 192 -2.62 -15.85 4.89
C ALA A 192 -2.49 -17.14 4.06
N SER A 193 -1.98 -17.06 2.83
CA SER A 193 -1.83 -18.19 1.91
C SER A 193 -1.13 -19.42 2.49
N VAL A 194 -0.22 -19.23 3.43
CA VAL A 194 0.51 -20.32 4.11
C VAL A 194 -0.29 -20.96 5.23
N TYR A 195 -1.41 -20.35 5.63
CA TYR A 195 -2.23 -20.77 6.75
C TYR A 195 -3.57 -21.38 6.32
N GLU A 196 -3.94 -21.33 5.03
CA GLU A 196 -5.18 -21.90 4.50
C GLU A 196 -5.35 -23.37 4.88
N PHE A 197 -4.30 -24.20 4.65
CA PHE A 197 -4.29 -25.63 5.00
C PHE A 197 -3.42 -25.96 6.21
N ASN A 198 -2.85 -24.95 6.87
CA ASN A 198 -2.05 -25.07 8.08
C ASN A 198 -2.56 -24.08 9.13
N GLU A 199 -3.81 -24.27 9.53
CA GLU A 199 -4.50 -23.36 10.42
C GLU A 199 -3.72 -23.05 11.71
N ILE A 200 -3.76 -21.78 12.10
CA ILE A 200 -3.24 -21.33 13.39
C ILE A 200 -4.35 -20.64 14.19
N LYS A 201 -4.27 -20.78 15.53
CA LYS A 201 -5.25 -20.21 16.46
C LYS A 201 -4.60 -19.14 17.35
N THR A 202 -3.63 -18.41 16.82
CA THR A 202 -2.87 -17.38 17.53
C THR A 202 -2.60 -16.18 16.62
N LYS A 203 -2.42 -15.01 17.23
CA LYS A 203 -1.99 -13.77 16.56
C LYS A 203 -0.46 -13.64 16.49
N ASP A 204 0.27 -14.51 17.18
CA ASP A 204 1.72 -14.51 17.22
C ASP A 204 2.30 -15.40 16.11
N PHE A 205 2.58 -14.78 14.96
CA PHE A 205 3.18 -15.43 13.80
C PHE A 205 3.94 -14.40 12.94
N PRO A 206 4.92 -14.83 12.15
CA PRO A 206 5.59 -13.96 11.17
C PRO A 206 4.59 -13.49 10.11
N LEU A 207 4.44 -12.17 9.93
CA LEU A 207 3.47 -11.63 8.97
C LEU A 207 3.75 -12.08 7.54
N PHE A 208 5.01 -12.27 7.19
CA PHE A 208 5.44 -12.79 5.88
C PHE A 208 6.47 -13.89 6.05
N SER A 209 6.42 -14.90 5.20
CA SER A 209 7.41 -15.96 5.07
C SER A 209 7.80 -16.15 3.60
N GLU A 210 8.88 -16.86 3.33
CA GLU A 210 9.31 -17.17 1.96
C GLU A 210 8.30 -18.01 1.15
N HIS A 211 7.34 -18.64 1.85
CA HIS A 211 6.31 -19.49 1.24
C HIS A 211 5.00 -18.74 0.96
N CYS A 212 4.88 -17.49 1.39
CA CYS A 212 3.72 -16.67 1.05
C CYS A 212 3.65 -16.46 -0.46
N CYS A 213 2.45 -16.53 -1.02
CA CYS A 213 2.21 -16.30 -2.45
C CYS A 213 0.80 -15.75 -2.65
N PRO A 214 0.56 -15.00 -3.75
CA PRO A 214 -0.80 -14.63 -4.12
C PRO A 214 -1.56 -15.86 -4.62
N THR A 215 -2.79 -16.04 -4.14
CA THR A 215 -3.70 -17.13 -4.52
C THR A 215 -4.77 -16.63 -5.50
N ASP A 216 -5.84 -17.41 -5.69
CA ASP A 216 -6.96 -17.00 -6.54
C ASP A 216 -7.69 -15.76 -6.00
N ASP A 217 -7.65 -15.48 -4.72
CA ASP A 217 -8.14 -14.22 -4.13
C ASP A 217 -7.48 -13.01 -4.79
N SER A 218 -6.16 -12.97 -4.84
CA SER A 218 -5.41 -11.90 -5.51
C SER A 218 -5.64 -11.89 -7.01
N MET A 219 -5.62 -13.08 -7.65
CA MET A 219 -5.82 -13.19 -9.10
C MET A 219 -7.19 -12.64 -9.51
N MET A 220 -8.24 -13.00 -8.79
CA MET A 220 -9.59 -12.55 -9.11
C MET A 220 -9.85 -11.11 -8.69
N THR A 221 -9.21 -10.62 -7.63
CA THR A 221 -9.20 -9.19 -7.28
C THR A 221 -8.58 -8.36 -8.40
N LEU A 222 -7.42 -8.75 -8.92
CA LEU A 222 -6.76 -8.08 -10.04
C LEU A 222 -7.52 -8.20 -11.35
N ALA A 223 -8.23 -9.33 -11.56
CA ALA A 223 -9.11 -9.50 -12.70
C ALA A 223 -10.31 -8.52 -12.68
N VAL A 224 -10.95 -8.34 -11.52
CA VAL A 224 -12.02 -7.36 -11.34
C VAL A 224 -11.50 -5.93 -11.50
N ALA A 225 -10.31 -5.63 -10.94
CA ALA A 225 -9.65 -4.34 -11.11
C ALA A 225 -9.39 -4.05 -12.61
N SER A 226 -8.86 -5.04 -13.34
CA SER A 226 -8.63 -4.93 -14.78
C SER A 226 -9.92 -4.71 -15.57
N ALA A 227 -11.01 -5.41 -15.22
CA ALA A 227 -12.31 -5.23 -15.88
C ALA A 227 -12.87 -3.80 -15.69
N LEU A 228 -12.70 -3.24 -14.49
CA LEU A 228 -13.11 -1.86 -14.18
C LEU A 228 -12.32 -0.82 -14.99
N VAL A 229 -11.01 -1.06 -15.18
CA VAL A 229 -10.17 -0.19 -16.02
C VAL A 229 -10.58 -0.28 -17.48
N GLU A 230 -10.76 -1.51 -18.01
CA GLU A 230 -11.10 -1.75 -19.41
C GLU A 230 -12.49 -1.22 -19.79
N CYS A 231 -13.46 -1.27 -18.87
CA CYS A 231 -14.79 -0.72 -19.15
C CYS A 231 -14.82 0.82 -19.16
N LYS A 232 -13.76 1.50 -18.69
CA LYS A 232 -13.62 2.97 -18.71
C LYS A 232 -14.86 3.71 -18.22
N ARG A 233 -15.45 3.21 -17.11
CA ARG A 233 -16.70 3.68 -16.50
C ARG A 233 -17.96 3.50 -17.37
N ASP A 234 -17.89 2.78 -18.48
CA ASP A 234 -19.06 2.29 -19.21
C ASP A 234 -19.51 0.96 -18.60
N TYR A 235 -20.23 1.03 -17.49
CA TYR A 235 -20.62 -0.13 -16.70
C TYR A 235 -21.60 -1.07 -17.41
N SER A 236 -22.17 -0.65 -18.54
CA SER A 236 -22.94 -1.57 -19.41
C SER A 236 -22.10 -2.72 -19.96
N LYS A 237 -20.77 -2.55 -20.00
CA LYS A 237 -19.79 -3.55 -20.44
C LYS A 237 -19.17 -4.34 -19.29
N LEU A 238 -19.36 -3.92 -18.05
CA LEU A 238 -18.61 -4.41 -16.89
C LEU A 238 -18.78 -5.93 -16.71
N ALA A 239 -19.98 -6.49 -16.87
CA ALA A 239 -20.18 -7.92 -16.74
C ALA A 239 -19.38 -8.73 -17.79
N ALA A 240 -19.38 -8.28 -19.04
CA ALA A 240 -18.65 -8.93 -20.12
C ALA A 240 -17.13 -8.81 -19.93
N GLU A 241 -16.63 -7.64 -19.53
CA GLU A 241 -15.22 -7.45 -19.23
C GLU A 241 -14.80 -8.26 -17.99
N THR A 242 -15.64 -8.36 -16.95
CA THR A 242 -15.37 -9.20 -15.79
C THR A 242 -15.17 -10.66 -16.18
N ILE A 243 -16.08 -11.22 -17.00
CA ILE A 243 -15.94 -12.59 -17.50
C ILE A 243 -14.61 -12.76 -18.27
N LYS A 244 -14.35 -11.86 -19.19
CA LYS A 244 -13.14 -11.88 -20.04
C LYS A 244 -11.87 -11.82 -19.21
N GLN A 245 -11.80 -10.89 -18.26
CA GLN A 245 -10.62 -10.74 -17.40
C GLN A 245 -10.43 -11.94 -16.47
N MET A 246 -11.48 -12.43 -15.82
CA MET A 246 -11.38 -13.63 -14.97
C MET A 246 -10.88 -14.83 -15.75
N GLN A 247 -11.37 -15.07 -16.98
CA GLN A 247 -10.89 -16.16 -17.83
C GLN A 247 -9.43 -15.93 -18.31
N LEU A 248 -9.03 -14.69 -18.58
CA LEU A 248 -7.65 -14.35 -18.92
C LEU A 248 -6.70 -14.67 -17.76
N TRP A 249 -7.03 -14.20 -16.57
CA TRP A 249 -6.24 -14.41 -15.36
C TRP A 249 -6.21 -15.88 -14.95
N GLY A 250 -7.36 -16.57 -14.99
CA GLY A 250 -7.44 -18.00 -14.68
C GLY A 250 -6.59 -18.87 -15.61
N LYS A 251 -6.54 -18.53 -16.91
CA LYS A 251 -5.69 -19.22 -17.88
C LYS A 251 -4.20 -18.93 -17.67
N LYS A 252 -3.87 -17.73 -17.23
CA LYS A 252 -2.48 -17.34 -16.95
C LYS A 252 -1.95 -17.96 -15.65
N TYR A 253 -2.81 -18.09 -14.65
CA TYR A 253 -2.45 -18.63 -13.33
C TYR A 253 -3.31 -19.87 -12.98
N PRO A 254 -3.20 -20.98 -13.72
CA PRO A 254 -4.10 -22.11 -13.58
C PRO A 254 -3.94 -22.91 -12.27
N LYS A 255 -2.93 -22.56 -11.46
CA LYS A 255 -2.61 -23.24 -10.20
C LYS A 255 -2.81 -22.33 -8.99
N ALA A 256 -3.61 -21.28 -9.12
CA ALA A 256 -3.78 -20.30 -8.05
C ALA A 256 -4.71 -20.75 -6.91
N GLY A 257 -5.33 -21.93 -6.98
CA GLY A 257 -6.18 -22.44 -5.89
C GLY A 257 -7.67 -22.47 -6.21
N TYR A 258 -8.08 -22.20 -7.44
CA TYR A 258 -9.51 -22.11 -7.81
C TYR A 258 -10.35 -23.32 -7.41
N GLY A 259 -11.49 -23.08 -6.79
CA GLY A 259 -12.50 -24.12 -6.55
C GLY A 259 -12.96 -24.82 -7.85
N SER A 260 -13.41 -26.06 -7.75
CA SER A 260 -13.70 -26.93 -8.90
C SER A 260 -14.73 -26.35 -9.87
N MET A 261 -15.87 -25.85 -9.37
CA MET A 261 -16.92 -25.24 -10.21
C MET A 261 -16.42 -23.97 -10.93
N PHE A 262 -15.57 -23.19 -10.26
CA PHE A 262 -14.98 -22.00 -10.87
C PHE A 262 -13.94 -22.36 -11.92
N SER A 263 -13.14 -23.40 -11.70
CA SER A 263 -12.20 -23.94 -12.69
C SER A 263 -12.90 -24.40 -13.97
N ASP A 264 -14.04 -25.07 -13.85
CA ASP A 264 -14.88 -25.48 -15.01
C ASP A 264 -15.43 -24.24 -15.73
N TRP A 265 -15.88 -23.23 -14.98
CA TRP A 265 -16.38 -21.98 -15.52
C TRP A 265 -15.26 -21.20 -16.27
N LEU A 266 -14.03 -21.17 -15.73
CA LEU A 266 -12.87 -20.52 -16.38
C LEU A 266 -12.55 -21.15 -17.74
N CYS A 267 -12.73 -22.45 -17.88
CA CYS A 267 -12.47 -23.20 -19.11
C CYS A 267 -13.65 -23.19 -20.13
N SER A 268 -14.81 -22.68 -19.71
CA SER A 268 -15.99 -22.65 -20.55
C SER A 268 -15.89 -21.67 -21.71
N ASN A 269 -16.33 -22.08 -22.89
CA ASN A 269 -16.48 -21.19 -24.06
C ASN A 269 -17.73 -20.29 -23.96
N ASN A 270 -18.68 -20.65 -23.11
CA ASN A 270 -19.89 -19.90 -22.83
C ASN A 270 -20.17 -19.91 -21.33
N PRO A 271 -19.36 -19.21 -20.54
CA PRO A 271 -19.46 -19.22 -19.10
C PRO A 271 -20.77 -18.59 -18.63
N GLN A 272 -21.52 -19.37 -17.82
CA GLN A 272 -22.77 -18.93 -17.22
C GLN A 272 -22.64 -18.96 -15.70
N ALA A 273 -23.33 -18.06 -15.02
CA ALA A 273 -23.43 -18.13 -13.59
C ALA A 273 -24.01 -19.45 -13.10
N TYR A 274 -23.46 -20.03 -12.04
CA TYR A 274 -23.78 -21.37 -11.57
C TYR A 274 -24.35 -21.39 -10.15
N ASN A 275 -25.00 -20.31 -9.77
CA ASN A 275 -25.71 -20.16 -8.48
C ASN A 275 -24.85 -20.44 -7.24
N SER A 276 -23.56 -20.07 -7.30
CA SER A 276 -22.66 -20.17 -6.16
C SER A 276 -23.05 -19.21 -5.05
N PHE A 277 -22.88 -19.64 -3.82
CA PHE A 277 -22.93 -18.86 -2.59
C PHE A 277 -21.59 -18.89 -1.84
N GLY A 278 -20.53 -19.30 -2.52
CA GLY A 278 -19.18 -19.33 -2.00
C GLY A 278 -18.62 -17.93 -1.72
N ASN A 279 -17.66 -17.88 -0.83
CA ASN A 279 -16.97 -16.66 -0.40
C ASN A 279 -16.11 -16.03 -1.50
N GLY A 280 -15.82 -16.78 -2.57
CA GLY A 280 -15.11 -16.30 -3.77
C GLY A 280 -15.74 -15.08 -4.44
N SER A 281 -17.00 -14.74 -4.15
CA SER A 281 -17.61 -13.48 -4.56
C SER A 281 -17.14 -12.29 -3.72
N ALA A 282 -17.01 -12.48 -2.41
CA ALA A 282 -16.66 -11.45 -1.45
C ALA A 282 -15.17 -11.12 -1.47
N MET A 283 -14.29 -12.12 -1.65
CA MET A 283 -12.83 -11.96 -1.65
C MET A 283 -12.33 -10.98 -2.70
N ARG A 284 -12.96 -10.97 -3.88
CA ARG A 284 -12.50 -10.24 -5.07
C ARG A 284 -13.23 -8.92 -5.36
N VAL A 285 -14.25 -8.57 -4.57
CA VAL A 285 -15.15 -7.44 -4.87
C VAL A 285 -14.55 -6.07 -4.60
N SER A 286 -13.52 -6.00 -3.78
CA SER A 286 -12.97 -4.74 -3.24
C SER A 286 -12.61 -3.66 -4.28
N PRO A 287 -12.19 -3.94 -5.53
CA PRO A 287 -11.88 -2.88 -6.48
C PRO A 287 -13.07 -1.98 -6.84
N VAL A 288 -14.32 -2.47 -6.74
CA VAL A 288 -15.51 -1.67 -7.11
C VAL A 288 -15.68 -0.41 -6.25
N VAL A 289 -15.21 -0.44 -5.00
CA VAL A 289 -15.41 0.68 -4.07
C VAL A 289 -14.65 1.94 -4.47
N TYR A 290 -13.59 1.81 -5.25
CA TYR A 290 -12.77 2.91 -5.74
C TYR A 290 -13.35 3.56 -7.01
N PHE A 291 -14.30 2.91 -7.66
CA PHE A 291 -14.97 3.39 -8.86
C PHE A 291 -16.35 4.00 -8.57
N ALA A 292 -17.00 3.52 -7.53
CA ALA A 292 -18.32 3.96 -7.14
C ALA A 292 -18.34 5.38 -6.55
N LYS A 293 -19.41 6.11 -6.82
CA LYS A 293 -19.66 7.48 -6.35
C LYS A 293 -20.69 7.56 -5.22
N SER A 294 -21.43 6.48 -5.01
CA SER A 294 -22.43 6.38 -3.94
C SER A 294 -22.55 4.94 -3.43
N LEU A 295 -23.23 4.75 -2.30
CA LEU A 295 -23.52 3.40 -1.78
C LEU A 295 -24.40 2.59 -2.73
N GLU A 296 -25.35 3.23 -3.42
CA GLU A 296 -26.20 2.56 -4.41
C GLU A 296 -25.35 2.05 -5.59
N GLU A 297 -24.40 2.87 -6.07
CA GLU A 297 -23.51 2.47 -7.14
C GLU A 297 -22.55 1.37 -6.70
N VAL A 298 -22.08 1.37 -5.44
CA VAL A 298 -21.30 0.24 -4.88
C VAL A 298 -22.09 -1.06 -4.94
N LYS A 299 -23.34 -1.04 -4.47
CA LYS A 299 -24.23 -2.22 -4.50
C LYS A 299 -24.48 -2.71 -5.93
N GLU A 300 -24.67 -1.79 -6.87
CA GLU A 300 -24.85 -2.11 -8.29
C GLU A 300 -23.60 -2.74 -8.90
N LEU A 301 -22.44 -2.08 -8.77
CA LEU A 301 -21.17 -2.58 -9.30
C LEU A 301 -20.77 -3.92 -8.67
N SER A 302 -20.94 -4.06 -7.36
CA SER A 302 -20.73 -5.34 -6.65
C SER A 302 -21.58 -6.44 -7.25
N ARG A 303 -22.87 -6.19 -7.48
CA ARG A 303 -23.78 -7.16 -8.08
C ARG A 303 -23.37 -7.53 -9.49
N ILE A 304 -22.95 -6.59 -10.32
CA ILE A 304 -22.52 -6.84 -11.71
C ILE A 304 -21.33 -7.79 -11.72
N VAL A 305 -20.25 -7.49 -10.99
CA VAL A 305 -19.01 -8.30 -11.00
C VAL A 305 -19.19 -9.66 -10.32
N THR A 306 -20.16 -9.77 -9.40
CA THR A 306 -20.44 -10.99 -8.65
C THR A 306 -21.31 -11.96 -9.44
N SER A 307 -22.40 -11.45 -10.06
CA SER A 307 -23.42 -12.26 -10.69
C SER A 307 -22.96 -13.04 -11.93
N VAL A 308 -21.76 -12.77 -12.42
CA VAL A 308 -21.17 -13.54 -13.55
C VAL A 308 -20.88 -15.01 -13.17
N THR A 309 -20.81 -15.30 -11.87
CA THR A 309 -20.58 -16.64 -11.30
C THR A 309 -21.52 -16.91 -10.11
N HIS A 310 -21.55 -16.00 -9.14
CA HIS A 310 -22.23 -16.11 -7.85
C HIS A 310 -23.56 -15.34 -7.88
N ASN A 311 -24.55 -15.91 -8.54
CA ASN A 311 -25.90 -15.32 -8.66
C ASN A 311 -26.90 -15.85 -7.61
N HIS A 312 -26.44 -16.64 -6.64
CA HIS A 312 -27.21 -16.99 -5.46
C HIS A 312 -27.36 -15.77 -4.54
N PRO A 313 -28.53 -15.59 -3.87
CA PRO A 313 -28.73 -14.45 -2.95
C PRO A 313 -27.63 -14.27 -1.91
N GLU A 314 -27.15 -15.35 -1.28
CA GLU A 314 -26.07 -15.29 -0.28
C GLU A 314 -24.70 -14.93 -0.91
N GLY A 315 -24.41 -15.38 -2.12
CA GLY A 315 -23.18 -14.99 -2.83
C GLY A 315 -23.18 -13.49 -3.17
N ILE A 316 -24.33 -12.97 -3.62
CA ILE A 316 -24.50 -11.52 -3.87
C ILE A 316 -24.40 -10.72 -2.56
N LYS A 317 -25.08 -11.18 -1.51
CA LYS A 317 -25.13 -10.55 -0.19
C LYS A 317 -23.73 -10.45 0.44
N GLY A 318 -22.92 -11.53 0.36
CA GLY A 318 -21.56 -11.54 0.91
C GLY A 318 -20.64 -10.52 0.23
N ALA A 319 -20.68 -10.48 -1.11
CA ALA A 319 -19.94 -9.48 -1.88
C ALA A 319 -20.41 -8.05 -1.60
N GLU A 320 -21.73 -7.83 -1.55
CA GLU A 320 -22.31 -6.52 -1.26
C GLU A 320 -21.95 -6.05 0.15
N ALA A 321 -22.02 -6.91 1.17
CA ALA A 321 -21.62 -6.58 2.53
C ALA A 321 -20.16 -6.14 2.62
N THR A 322 -19.26 -6.88 1.97
CA THR A 322 -17.82 -6.54 1.90
C THR A 322 -17.60 -5.20 1.20
N ALA A 323 -18.24 -5.00 0.05
CA ALA A 323 -18.10 -3.77 -0.73
C ALA A 323 -18.66 -2.54 0.01
N VAL A 324 -19.83 -2.66 0.66
CA VAL A 324 -20.44 -1.59 1.47
C VAL A 324 -19.56 -1.25 2.66
N ALA A 325 -19.06 -2.24 3.40
CA ALA A 325 -18.15 -2.00 4.53
C ALA A 325 -16.87 -1.29 4.07
N ALA A 326 -16.25 -1.74 2.98
CA ALA A 326 -15.05 -1.12 2.44
C ALA A 326 -15.30 0.29 1.88
N TYR A 327 -16.45 0.54 1.25
CA TYR A 327 -16.83 1.87 0.76
C TYR A 327 -17.03 2.85 1.91
N MET A 328 -17.79 2.48 2.93
CA MET A 328 -17.99 3.31 4.12
C MET A 328 -16.66 3.61 4.82
N ALA A 329 -15.78 2.60 4.94
CA ALA A 329 -14.44 2.76 5.48
C ALA A 329 -13.58 3.74 4.65
N LEU A 330 -13.63 3.64 3.32
CA LEU A 330 -12.92 4.53 2.40
C LEU A 330 -13.39 5.99 2.52
N HIS A 331 -14.66 6.19 2.86
CA HIS A 331 -15.31 7.51 3.03
C HIS A 331 -15.37 7.95 4.49
N GLU A 332 -14.46 7.46 5.33
CA GLU A 332 -14.22 7.93 6.70
C GLU A 332 -15.40 7.74 7.68
N SER A 333 -16.32 6.80 7.38
CA SER A 333 -17.34 6.40 8.35
C SER A 333 -16.70 5.78 9.58
N LYS A 334 -17.27 6.01 10.75
CA LYS A 334 -16.81 5.39 12.00
C LYS A 334 -17.10 3.89 11.99
N LYS A 335 -16.28 3.12 12.70
CA LYS A 335 -16.49 1.66 12.82
C LYS A 335 -17.87 1.29 13.33
N GLU A 336 -18.38 2.05 14.28
CA GLU A 336 -19.70 1.84 14.87
C GLU A 336 -20.81 2.03 13.84
N GLU A 337 -20.66 2.98 12.93
CA GLU A 337 -21.62 3.24 11.83
C GLU A 337 -21.58 2.11 10.82
N ILE A 338 -20.38 1.68 10.42
CA ILE A 338 -20.18 0.55 9.51
C ILE A 338 -20.78 -0.72 10.15
N PHE A 339 -20.45 -0.98 11.42
CA PHE A 339 -20.97 -2.13 12.16
C PHE A 339 -22.51 -2.12 12.19
N ALA A 340 -23.11 -0.98 12.50
CA ALA A 340 -24.57 -0.88 12.58
C ALA A 340 -25.25 -1.25 11.25
N VAL A 341 -24.73 -0.76 10.12
CA VAL A 341 -25.26 -1.07 8.79
C VAL A 341 -25.07 -2.56 8.47
N ILE A 342 -23.87 -3.09 8.64
CA ILE A 342 -23.59 -4.49 8.29
C ILE A 342 -24.38 -5.47 9.18
N ASN A 343 -24.45 -5.19 10.48
CA ASN A 343 -25.17 -6.03 11.43
C ASN A 343 -26.69 -6.03 11.19
N ALA A 344 -27.25 -4.90 10.77
CA ALA A 344 -28.69 -4.76 10.54
C ALA A 344 -29.13 -5.27 9.16
N GLU A 345 -28.34 -4.99 8.10
CA GLU A 345 -28.79 -5.23 6.72
C GLU A 345 -28.23 -6.54 6.12
N TYR A 346 -27.11 -7.05 6.65
CA TYR A 346 -26.40 -8.19 6.05
C TYR A 346 -26.24 -9.36 7.02
N TYR A 347 -25.33 -9.26 8.00
CA TYR A 347 -24.95 -10.38 8.86
C TYR A 347 -24.94 -9.96 10.35
N PRO A 348 -25.81 -10.55 11.19
CA PRO A 348 -25.72 -10.37 12.63
C PRO A 348 -24.37 -10.94 13.17
N MET A 349 -23.61 -10.11 13.88
CA MET A 349 -22.28 -10.49 14.42
C MET A 349 -22.30 -10.48 15.94
N ASN A 350 -23.13 -11.34 16.53
CA ASN A 350 -23.33 -11.46 17.98
C ASN A 350 -22.29 -12.37 18.65
N PHE A 351 -21.05 -12.31 18.19
CA PHE A 351 -19.92 -13.09 18.69
C PHE A 351 -18.65 -12.24 18.73
N THR A 352 -17.65 -12.65 19.48
CA THR A 352 -16.29 -12.12 19.45
C THR A 352 -15.35 -13.14 18.79
N LEU A 353 -14.20 -12.67 18.29
CA LEU A 353 -13.20 -13.58 17.72
C LEU A 353 -12.68 -14.58 18.76
N ASP A 354 -12.55 -14.16 20.01
CA ASP A 354 -12.07 -15.04 21.10
C ASP A 354 -13.05 -16.16 21.39
N GLU A 355 -14.36 -15.91 21.27
CA GLU A 355 -15.41 -16.94 21.46
C GLU A 355 -15.39 -18.01 20.37
N ILE A 356 -15.05 -17.64 19.13
CA ILE A 356 -15.09 -18.59 17.99
C ILE A 356 -13.73 -19.20 17.66
N ARG A 357 -12.62 -18.60 18.10
CA ARG A 357 -11.27 -18.95 17.65
C ARG A 357 -10.95 -20.44 17.81
N ALA A 358 -11.35 -21.04 18.91
CA ALA A 358 -11.02 -22.44 19.21
C ALA A 358 -11.74 -23.43 18.30
N ASP A 359 -13.00 -23.12 17.95
CA ASP A 359 -13.94 -24.05 17.34
C ASP A 359 -14.29 -23.73 15.88
N TYR A 360 -13.84 -22.57 15.37
CA TYR A 360 -14.10 -22.19 13.98
C TYR A 360 -13.29 -23.09 13.03
N GLU A 361 -13.97 -23.68 12.06
CA GLU A 361 -13.41 -24.60 11.09
C GLU A 361 -13.48 -24.04 9.67
N PHE A 362 -12.79 -24.69 8.72
CA PHE A 362 -12.77 -24.32 7.31
C PHE A 362 -14.17 -24.30 6.70
N ASN A 363 -14.53 -23.17 6.07
CA ASN A 363 -15.81 -23.00 5.40
C ASN A 363 -15.71 -22.01 4.25
N GLU A 364 -16.18 -22.41 3.06
CA GLU A 364 -16.10 -21.64 1.81
C GLU A 364 -17.40 -20.85 1.51
N THR A 365 -18.35 -20.77 2.44
CA THR A 365 -19.62 -20.07 2.18
C THR A 365 -19.58 -18.61 2.65
N CYS A 366 -20.26 -17.70 1.94
CA CYS A 366 -20.33 -16.30 2.33
C CYS A 366 -20.85 -16.09 3.76
N GLN A 367 -21.87 -16.86 4.17
CA GLN A 367 -22.51 -16.71 5.47
C GLN A 367 -21.64 -17.15 6.65
N GLU A 368 -20.66 -18.02 6.40
CA GLU A 368 -19.73 -18.50 7.44
C GLU A 368 -18.33 -17.91 7.31
N THR A 369 -18.07 -17.08 6.27
CA THR A 369 -16.76 -16.43 6.07
C THR A 369 -16.85 -14.91 6.25
N VAL A 370 -17.84 -14.27 5.62
CA VAL A 370 -17.92 -12.79 5.57
C VAL A 370 -18.13 -12.14 6.96
N PRO A 371 -19.06 -12.63 7.81
CA PRO A 371 -19.21 -12.04 9.14
C PRO A 371 -17.96 -12.19 10.01
N GLN A 372 -17.23 -13.30 9.92
CA GLN A 372 -15.98 -13.54 10.63
C GLN A 372 -14.87 -12.58 10.16
N ALA A 373 -14.74 -12.41 8.85
CA ALA A 373 -13.80 -11.48 8.26
C ALA A 373 -14.09 -10.03 8.66
N LEU A 374 -15.35 -9.62 8.61
CA LEU A 374 -15.75 -8.27 9.04
C LEU A 374 -15.57 -8.09 10.55
N LYS A 375 -15.82 -9.12 11.36
CA LYS A 375 -15.56 -9.10 12.80
C LYS A 375 -14.07 -8.92 13.10
N ALA A 376 -13.19 -9.55 12.32
CA ALA A 376 -11.74 -9.36 12.43
C ALA A 376 -11.31 -7.90 12.21
N PHE A 377 -11.95 -7.20 11.27
CA PHE A 377 -11.77 -5.77 11.10
C PHE A 377 -12.34 -4.96 12.28
N PHE A 378 -13.56 -5.26 12.74
CA PHE A 378 -14.20 -4.48 13.81
C PHE A 378 -13.45 -4.54 15.13
N GLU A 379 -12.85 -5.68 15.47
CA GLU A 379 -12.05 -5.85 16.69
C GLU A 379 -10.61 -5.36 16.58
N ALA A 380 -10.14 -5.02 15.37
CA ALA A 380 -8.77 -4.58 15.14
C ALA A 380 -8.51 -3.13 15.55
N THR A 381 -7.27 -2.83 15.86
CA THR A 381 -6.78 -1.48 16.18
C THR A 381 -5.87 -0.89 15.08
N SER A 382 -5.45 -1.72 14.12
CA SER A 382 -4.63 -1.32 12.97
C SER A 382 -4.84 -2.26 11.79
N PHE A 383 -4.29 -1.92 10.61
CA PHE A 383 -4.31 -2.80 9.44
C PHE A 383 -3.67 -4.17 9.75
N GLU A 384 -2.45 -4.17 10.31
CA GLU A 384 -1.76 -5.42 10.66
C GLU A 384 -2.53 -6.23 11.69
N ASP A 385 -3.09 -5.58 12.69
CA ASP A 385 -3.90 -6.23 13.73
C ASP A 385 -5.16 -6.89 13.13
N ALA A 386 -5.77 -6.26 12.11
CA ALA A 386 -6.91 -6.84 11.39
C ALA A 386 -6.51 -8.13 10.64
N ILE A 387 -5.37 -8.13 9.94
CA ILE A 387 -4.86 -9.32 9.26
C ILE A 387 -4.53 -10.43 10.27
N ARG A 388 -3.90 -10.08 11.40
CA ARG A 388 -3.62 -11.04 12.48
C ARG A 388 -4.89 -11.61 13.12
N ASN A 389 -5.90 -10.79 13.32
CA ASN A 389 -7.22 -11.22 13.77
C ASN A 389 -7.83 -12.24 12.82
N ALA A 390 -7.85 -11.94 11.51
CA ALA A 390 -8.41 -12.79 10.47
C ALA A 390 -7.76 -14.17 10.46
N ILE A 391 -6.44 -14.23 10.42
CA ILE A 391 -5.68 -15.48 10.35
C ILE A 391 -5.80 -16.27 11.65
N SER A 392 -5.88 -15.58 12.81
CA SER A 392 -5.87 -16.23 14.13
C SER A 392 -7.10 -17.07 14.44
N ILE A 393 -8.16 -16.98 13.66
CA ILE A 393 -9.34 -17.83 13.81
C ILE A 393 -9.25 -19.12 13.00
N GLY A 394 -8.27 -19.25 12.10
CA GLY A 394 -8.15 -20.37 11.16
C GLY A 394 -9.22 -20.34 10.10
N GLY A 395 -9.65 -21.51 9.63
CA GLY A 395 -10.60 -21.65 8.55
C GLY A 395 -9.98 -21.35 7.17
N ASP A 396 -10.76 -20.87 6.23
CA ASP A 396 -10.35 -20.37 4.92
C ASP A 396 -9.59 -19.05 5.10
N SER A 397 -8.35 -19.16 5.59
CA SER A 397 -7.60 -18.06 6.17
C SER A 397 -7.23 -16.95 5.17
N ASP A 398 -6.90 -17.30 3.92
CA ASP A 398 -6.55 -16.35 2.87
C ASP A 398 -7.77 -15.55 2.42
N THR A 399 -8.90 -16.19 2.18
CA THR A 399 -10.17 -15.52 1.87
C THR A 399 -10.65 -14.64 3.04
N ILE A 400 -10.62 -15.15 4.29
CA ILE A 400 -10.98 -14.34 5.46
C ILE A 400 -10.07 -13.10 5.55
N ALA A 401 -8.76 -13.27 5.37
CA ALA A 401 -7.80 -12.19 5.44
C ALA A 401 -7.88 -11.24 4.23
N ALA A 402 -8.23 -11.72 3.03
CA ALA A 402 -8.48 -10.89 1.86
C ALA A 402 -9.70 -9.97 2.08
N ILE A 403 -10.82 -10.51 2.56
CA ILE A 403 -12.03 -9.73 2.88
C ILE A 403 -11.73 -8.71 3.99
N THR A 404 -11.09 -9.17 5.08
CA THR A 404 -10.68 -8.29 6.19
C THR A 404 -9.74 -7.21 5.72
N GLY A 405 -8.74 -7.56 4.93
CA GLY A 405 -7.74 -6.66 4.38
C GLY A 405 -8.33 -5.60 3.45
N ALA A 406 -9.36 -5.96 2.66
CA ALA A 406 -10.09 -5.02 1.82
C ALA A 406 -10.70 -3.88 2.65
N VAL A 407 -11.38 -4.21 3.75
CA VAL A 407 -12.04 -3.23 4.61
C VAL A 407 -11.02 -2.49 5.49
N ALA A 408 -10.07 -3.21 6.09
CA ALA A 408 -9.04 -2.63 6.94
C ALA A 408 -8.10 -1.71 6.14
N GLY A 409 -7.75 -2.07 4.90
CA GLY A 409 -6.97 -1.24 4.00
C GLY A 409 -7.70 0.06 3.65
N ALA A 410 -9.01 -0.02 3.40
CA ALA A 410 -9.85 1.14 3.17
C ALA A 410 -9.94 2.06 4.40
N TYR A 411 -10.01 1.51 5.59
CA TYR A 411 -10.18 2.24 6.85
C TYR A 411 -8.86 2.83 7.38
N TYR A 412 -7.87 1.98 7.63
CA TYR A 412 -6.60 2.38 8.24
C TYR A 412 -5.56 2.87 7.23
N GLY A 413 -5.72 2.50 5.95
CA GLY A 413 -4.64 2.51 4.98
C GLY A 413 -3.67 1.35 5.19
N VAL A 414 -2.90 1.03 4.16
CA VAL A 414 -1.86 0.01 4.22
C VAL A 414 -0.55 0.63 4.63
N PRO A 415 0.13 0.14 5.69
CA PRO A 415 1.47 0.60 6.05
C PRO A 415 2.49 0.32 4.94
N LEU A 416 3.35 1.29 4.63
CA LEU A 416 4.34 1.19 3.56
C LEU A 416 5.21 -0.06 3.64
N ARG A 417 5.66 -0.43 4.85
CA ARG A 417 6.48 -1.63 5.07
C ARG A 417 5.77 -2.92 4.64
N ILE A 418 4.45 -2.97 4.85
CA ILE A 418 3.62 -4.13 4.48
C ILE A 418 3.38 -4.12 2.97
N GLU A 419 3.06 -2.95 2.40
CA GLU A 419 2.91 -2.75 0.95
C GLU A 419 4.15 -3.21 0.18
N HIS A 420 5.33 -2.67 0.52
CA HIS A 420 6.57 -3.01 -0.16
C HIS A 420 6.90 -4.51 -0.08
N LYS A 421 6.65 -5.10 1.09
CA LYS A 421 6.92 -6.51 1.26
C LYS A 421 5.95 -7.38 0.46
N ALA A 422 4.69 -7.02 0.41
CA ALA A 422 3.68 -7.72 -0.37
C ALA A 422 3.91 -7.60 -1.88
N LEU A 423 4.28 -6.41 -2.38
CA LEU A 423 4.58 -6.22 -3.79
C LEU A 423 5.72 -7.11 -4.28
N ALA A 424 6.67 -7.48 -3.42
CA ALA A 424 7.76 -8.40 -3.78
C ALA A 424 7.30 -9.84 -4.06
N TYR A 425 6.07 -10.21 -3.72
CA TYR A 425 5.47 -11.51 -4.04
C TYR A 425 4.68 -11.50 -5.36
N LEU A 426 4.44 -10.32 -5.94
CA LEU A 426 3.77 -10.18 -7.22
C LEU A 426 4.77 -10.32 -8.37
N ASP A 427 4.36 -10.96 -9.45
CA ASP A 427 5.12 -10.94 -10.69
C ASP A 427 4.85 -9.66 -11.51
N GLU A 428 5.59 -9.44 -12.59
CA GLU A 428 5.48 -8.25 -13.45
C GLU A 428 4.08 -8.02 -14.01
N PHE A 429 3.32 -9.08 -14.31
CA PHE A 429 1.97 -8.96 -14.85
C PHE A 429 0.98 -8.53 -13.76
N GLN A 430 1.09 -9.10 -12.57
CA GLN A 430 0.29 -8.76 -11.41
C GLN A 430 0.56 -7.31 -10.97
N GLU A 431 1.83 -6.93 -10.88
CA GLU A 431 2.23 -5.54 -10.59
C GLU A 431 1.72 -4.56 -11.66
N SER A 432 1.87 -4.91 -12.94
CA SER A 432 1.39 -4.07 -14.05
C SER A 432 -0.11 -3.83 -13.98
N ALA A 433 -0.89 -4.85 -13.66
CA ALA A 433 -2.34 -4.72 -13.49
C ALA A 433 -2.70 -3.80 -12.30
N TYR A 434 -2.03 -4.00 -11.17
CA TYR A 434 -2.17 -3.13 -9.99
C TYR A 434 -1.86 -1.67 -10.33
N TYR A 435 -0.71 -1.41 -10.95
CA TYR A 435 -0.33 -0.04 -11.31
C TYR A 435 -1.23 0.58 -12.38
N SER A 436 -1.74 -0.23 -13.32
CA SER A 436 -2.72 0.24 -14.31
C SER A 436 -4.03 0.68 -13.65
N PHE A 437 -4.51 -0.08 -12.67
CA PHE A 437 -5.68 0.28 -11.87
C PHE A 437 -5.45 1.57 -11.10
N VAL A 438 -4.33 1.67 -10.41
CA VAL A 438 -3.92 2.86 -9.66
C VAL A 438 -3.80 4.07 -10.59
N LYS A 439 -3.14 3.92 -11.74
CA LYS A 439 -2.99 4.99 -12.74
C LYS A 439 -4.33 5.49 -13.25
N PHE A 440 -5.27 4.57 -13.49
CA PHE A 440 -6.62 4.94 -13.93
C PHE A 440 -7.35 5.79 -12.89
N LEU A 441 -7.30 5.39 -11.61
CA LEU A 441 -7.91 6.15 -10.51
C LEU A 441 -7.30 7.55 -10.37
N CYS A 442 -6.00 7.70 -10.64
CA CYS A 442 -5.29 8.98 -10.58
C CYS A 442 -5.62 9.89 -11.76
N GLY A 443 -5.75 9.34 -12.96
CA GLY A 443 -6.05 10.10 -14.17
C GLY A 443 -7.42 10.78 -14.10
N ASP A 444 -8.37 10.14 -13.44
CA ASP A 444 -9.72 10.70 -13.24
C ASP A 444 -9.76 11.83 -12.20
N ALA A 445 -8.84 11.82 -11.23
CA ALA A 445 -8.77 12.84 -10.18
C ALA A 445 -8.08 14.14 -10.63
N SER A 446 -7.21 14.08 -11.63
CA SER A 446 -6.32 15.21 -11.94
C SER A 446 -6.77 16.08 -13.10
N GLY A 447 -7.71 15.68 -13.96
CA GLY A 447 -8.06 16.46 -15.18
C GLY A 447 -6.84 16.87 -16.02
N SER A 448 -5.64 16.56 -15.61
CA SER A 448 -4.36 16.88 -16.23
C SER A 448 -3.54 15.61 -16.43
N LYS A 449 -3.18 15.39 -17.68
CA LYS A 449 -2.34 14.30 -18.16
C LYS A 449 -0.95 14.36 -17.52
N ASN A 450 -0.45 13.23 -17.06
CA ASN A 450 0.97 12.85 -16.96
C ASN A 450 1.77 13.07 -15.65
N TYR A 451 1.21 12.99 -14.43
CA TYR A 451 2.05 13.32 -13.25
C TYR A 451 2.20 12.25 -12.15
N VAL A 452 1.74 11.00 -12.29
CA VAL A 452 1.71 10.08 -11.15
C VAL A 452 2.70 8.92 -11.20
N LEU A 453 3.20 8.56 -12.35
CA LEU A 453 4.19 7.46 -12.46
C LEU A 453 5.31 7.93 -13.38
N GLY A 454 6.54 7.99 -12.89
CA GLY A 454 7.75 8.10 -13.70
C GLY A 454 7.99 6.82 -14.51
N MET A 455 6.99 6.38 -15.27
CA MET A 455 7.14 5.37 -16.31
C MET A 455 7.20 6.12 -17.63
N GLY A 456 8.42 6.36 -18.10
CA GLY A 456 8.65 6.74 -19.49
C GLY A 456 8.17 5.60 -20.38
N ASP A 457 7.38 5.95 -21.38
CA ASP A 457 7.22 5.14 -22.58
C ASP A 457 8.61 5.00 -23.21
N ASP A 458 9.18 3.78 -23.17
CA ASP A 458 10.03 3.19 -24.19
C ASP A 458 10.04 1.67 -24.00
#